data_07d7ee11c166b1de034c15307d09df57
#
_entry.id   07d7ee11c166b1de034c15307d09df57
#
_cell.length_a   1.000
_cell.length_b   1.000
_cell.length_c   1.000
_cell.angle_alpha   90.00
_cell.angle_beta   90.00
_cell.angle_gamma   90.00
#
_symmetry.space_group_name_H-M   'P 1'
#
loop_
_entity.id
_entity.type
_entity.pdbx_description
1 polymer ?
#
loop_
_entity_poly.entity_id
_entity_poly.type
_entity_poly.pdbx_seq_one_letter_code
_entity_poly.pdbx_strand_id
1 'polypeptide(L)' 'MAGRTFAAIGIGSTETEMKVFEFETRRGMREIDWVSRRLNLGLDAYTLGRISQENINDLCETLNDFRRIMEGYK' A
#
# COMPACT_ATOMS: atom_id res chain seq x y z
N MET A 1 3.04 26.34 8.38
CA MET A 1 2.64 25.80 7.10
C MET A 1 2.44 24.29 7.15
N ALA A 2 1.39 23.83 6.55
CA ALA A 2 1.11 22.40 6.54
C ALA A 2 2.13 21.64 5.71
N GLY A 3 2.49 20.46 6.15
CA GLY A 3 3.32 19.57 5.39
C GLY A 3 2.57 18.94 4.23
N ARG A 4 3.28 18.17 3.46
CA ARG A 4 2.69 17.36 2.40
C ARG A 4 2.64 15.92 2.85
N THR A 5 1.55 15.26 2.50
CA THR A 5 1.36 13.85 2.83
C THR A 5 1.42 13.04 1.55
N PHE A 6 2.16 11.95 1.59
CA PHE A 6 2.22 11.03 0.45
C PHE A 6 2.34 9.60 0.95
N ALA A 7 2.05 8.66 0.07
CA ALA A 7 2.11 7.24 0.39
C ALA A 7 3.09 6.53 -0.51
N ALA A 8 3.76 5.53 0.05
CA ALA A 8 4.56 4.59 -0.69
C ALA A 8 3.89 3.23 -0.58
N ILE A 9 3.59 2.61 -1.71
CA ILE A 9 2.93 1.31 -1.74
C ILE A 9 3.92 0.27 -2.24
N GLY A 10 4.09 -0.78 -1.45
CA GLY A 10 4.91 -1.92 -1.82
C GLY A 10 4.05 -3.14 -2.03
N ILE A 11 4.25 -3.82 -3.14
CA ILE A 11 3.53 -5.05 -3.45
C ILE A 11 4.52 -6.19 -3.41
N GLY A 12 4.42 -7.03 -2.38
CA GLY A 12 5.31 -8.17 -2.20
C GLY A 12 4.61 -9.48 -2.52
N SER A 13 5.35 -10.57 -2.40
CA SER A 13 4.81 -11.89 -2.70
C SER A 13 3.81 -12.38 -1.66
N THR A 14 3.91 -11.95 -0.43
CA THR A 14 3.03 -12.40 0.66
C THR A 14 2.22 -11.28 1.29
N GLU A 15 2.62 -10.03 1.08
CA GLU A 15 1.83 -8.92 1.62
C GLU A 15 2.01 -7.66 0.79
N THR A 16 0.98 -6.83 0.85
CA THR A 16 0.96 -5.52 0.21
C THR A 16 0.84 -4.49 1.31
N GLU A 17 1.67 -3.46 1.27
CA GLU A 17 1.69 -2.46 2.33
C GLU A 17 1.65 -1.05 1.78
N MET A 18 1.20 -0.14 2.61
CA MET A 18 1.25 1.28 2.35
C MET A 18 1.81 1.96 3.56
N LYS A 19 2.84 2.77 3.36
CA LYS A 19 3.37 3.65 4.40
C LYS A 19 3.01 5.07 4.04
N VAL A 20 2.52 5.80 5.01
CA VAL A 20 2.13 7.20 4.82
C VAL A 20 3.17 8.07 5.49
N PHE A 21 3.66 9.04 4.74
CA PHE A 21 4.70 9.95 5.20
C PHE A 21 4.22 11.38 5.16
N GLU A 22 4.71 12.16 6.08
CA GLU A 22 4.51 13.59 6.09
C GLU A 22 5.86 14.25 5.87
N PHE A 23 5.89 15.21 4.96
CA PHE A 23 7.10 15.97 4.68
C PHE A 23 6.88 17.45 5.02
N GLU A 24 7.75 17.98 5.84
CA GLU A 24 7.81 19.42 6.13
C GLU A 24 9.19 19.93 5.83
N THR A 25 9.26 21.13 5.27
CA THR A 25 10.53 21.71 4.82
C THR A 25 11.60 21.73 5.91
N ARG A 26 11.21 22.02 7.15
CA ARG A 26 12.17 22.14 8.24
C ARG A 26 12.44 20.83 8.97
N ARG A 27 11.44 19.95 9.03
CA ARG A 27 11.52 18.72 9.82
C ARG A 27 11.92 17.52 9.00
N GLY A 28 11.86 17.66 7.68
CA GLY A 28 12.12 16.54 6.80
C GLY A 28 10.91 15.61 6.73
N MET A 29 11.17 14.34 6.51
CA MET A 29 10.15 13.36 6.27
C MET A 29 10.01 12.41 7.46
N ARG A 30 8.78 12.08 7.82
CA ARG A 30 8.53 11.09 8.86
C ARG A 30 7.36 10.20 8.47
N GLU A 31 7.43 8.96 8.92
CA GLU A 31 6.34 8.00 8.72
C GLU A 31 5.26 8.27 9.77
N ILE A 32 4.03 8.45 9.33
CA ILE A 32 2.92 8.76 10.23
C ILE A 32 1.87 7.65 10.27
N ASP A 33 1.91 6.72 9.32
CA ASP A 33 0.98 5.59 9.32
C ASP A 33 1.56 4.45 8.50
N TRP A 34 1.10 3.25 8.80
CA TRP A 34 1.51 2.06 8.08
C TRP A 34 0.35 1.06 8.10
N VAL A 35 -0.03 0.59 6.94
CA VAL A 35 -1.12 -0.37 6.78
C VAL A 35 -0.60 -1.52 5.93
N SER A 36 -0.87 -2.75 6.33
CA SER A 36 -0.49 -3.90 5.52
C SER A 36 -1.66 -4.86 5.37
N ARG A 37 -1.64 -5.59 4.27
CA ARG A 37 -2.65 -6.59 3.97
C ARG A 37 -1.95 -7.83 3.42
N ARG A 38 -2.27 -9.00 3.98
CA ARG A 38 -1.66 -10.24 3.50
C ARG A 38 -2.35 -10.70 2.22
N LEU A 39 -1.54 -10.93 1.19
CA LEU A 39 -2.01 -11.45 -0.10
C LEU A 39 -0.96 -12.43 -0.59
N ASN A 40 -1.37 -13.64 -0.98
CA ASN A 40 -0.44 -14.69 -1.40
C ASN A 40 -0.17 -14.66 -2.91
N LEU A 41 0.33 -13.52 -3.40
CA LEU A 41 0.59 -13.35 -4.82
C LEU A 41 1.75 -14.23 -5.31
N GLY A 42 2.78 -14.37 -4.47
CA GLY A 42 3.93 -15.19 -4.82
C GLY A 42 3.58 -16.67 -4.95
N LEU A 43 2.69 -17.15 -4.10
CA LEU A 43 2.25 -18.55 -4.17
C LEU A 43 1.56 -18.82 -5.50
N ASP A 44 0.67 -17.94 -5.94
CA ASP A 44 -0.01 -18.09 -7.22
C ASP A 44 0.99 -18.08 -8.37
N ALA A 45 1.91 -17.11 -8.37
CA ALA A 45 2.90 -17.00 -9.43
C ALA A 45 3.78 -18.26 -9.50
N TYR A 46 4.12 -18.81 -8.34
CA TYR A 46 4.95 -19.99 -8.26
C TYR A 46 4.21 -21.27 -8.70
N THR A 47 2.96 -21.44 -8.28
CA THR A 47 2.22 -22.67 -8.52
C THR A 47 1.45 -22.68 -9.82
N LEU A 48 0.94 -21.50 -10.25
CA LEU A 48 0.08 -21.39 -11.43
C LEU A 48 0.77 -20.73 -12.61
N GLY A 49 1.96 -20.14 -12.40
CA GLY A 49 2.63 -19.35 -13.41
C GLY A 49 1.93 -18.01 -13.68
N ARG A 50 0.95 -17.67 -12.87
CA ARG A 50 0.20 -16.41 -12.98
C ARG A 50 -0.54 -16.16 -11.68
N ILE A 51 -0.99 -14.93 -11.50
CA ILE A 51 -1.79 -14.57 -10.33
C ILE A 51 -3.25 -14.87 -10.62
N SER A 52 -3.92 -15.54 -9.68
CA SER A 52 -5.34 -15.90 -9.85
C SER A 52 -6.21 -14.66 -9.91
N GLN A 53 -7.38 -14.79 -10.55
CA GLN A 53 -8.33 -13.69 -10.61
C GLN A 53 -8.80 -13.28 -9.22
N GLU A 54 -8.94 -14.24 -8.32
CA GLU A 54 -9.32 -13.97 -6.94
C GLU A 54 -8.30 -13.06 -6.26
N ASN A 55 -7.01 -13.36 -6.40
CA ASN A 55 -5.96 -12.53 -5.80
C ASN A 55 -5.82 -11.19 -6.50
N ILE A 56 -6.07 -11.12 -7.80
CA ILE A 56 -6.11 -9.84 -8.51
C ILE A 56 -7.23 -8.97 -7.94
N ASN A 57 -8.41 -9.56 -7.72
CA ASN A 57 -9.54 -8.84 -7.14
C ASN A 57 -9.21 -8.34 -5.73
N ASP A 58 -8.58 -9.19 -4.93
CA ASP A 58 -8.18 -8.81 -3.57
C ASP A 58 -7.16 -7.69 -3.58
N LEU A 59 -6.22 -7.73 -4.51
CA LEU A 59 -5.23 -6.66 -4.65
C LEU A 59 -5.89 -5.34 -5.02
N CYS A 60 -6.81 -5.37 -5.99
CA CYS A 60 -7.53 -4.17 -6.40
C CYS A 60 -8.34 -3.58 -5.25
N GLU A 61 -9.00 -4.43 -4.48
CA GLU A 61 -9.76 -4.01 -3.30
C GLU A 61 -8.84 -3.37 -2.26
N THR A 62 -7.68 -3.99 -2.04
CA THR A 62 -6.68 -3.47 -1.10
C THR A 62 -6.19 -2.09 -1.53
N LEU A 63 -5.90 -1.91 -2.82
CA LEU A 63 -5.44 -0.62 -3.33
C LEU A 63 -6.52 0.44 -3.24
N ASN A 64 -7.77 0.06 -3.44
CA ASN A 64 -8.90 0.99 -3.25
C ASN A 64 -9.02 1.41 -1.78
N ASP A 65 -8.83 0.48 -0.85
CA ASP A 65 -8.84 0.79 0.57
C ASP A 65 -7.72 1.75 0.93
N PHE A 66 -6.53 1.53 0.37
CA PHE A 66 -5.39 2.42 0.59
C PHE A 66 -5.71 3.83 0.08
N ARG A 67 -6.35 3.93 -1.08
CA ARG A 67 -6.75 5.22 -1.63
C ARG A 67 -7.70 5.95 -0.68
N ARG A 68 -8.67 5.24 -0.12
CA ARG A 68 -9.61 5.82 0.84
C ARG A 68 -8.92 6.34 2.07
N ILE A 69 -7.94 5.59 2.58
CA ILE A 69 -7.16 6.02 3.73
C ILE A 69 -6.42 7.31 3.39
N MET A 70 -5.79 7.39 2.22
CA MET A 70 -5.06 8.58 1.80
C MET A 70 -5.96 9.79 1.64
N GLU A 71 -7.20 9.59 1.21
CA GLU A 71 -8.15 10.70 1.08
C GLU A 71 -8.42 11.37 2.42
N GLY A 72 -8.24 10.67 3.52
CA GLY A 72 -8.39 11.24 4.85
C GLY A 72 -7.23 12.13 5.28
N TYR A 73 -6.13 12.12 4.54
CA TYR A 73 -4.93 12.87 4.91
C TYR A 73 -4.76 14.19 4.16
N LYS A 74 -5.74 14.64 3.49
CA LYS A 74 -5.63 15.88 2.69
C LYS A 74 -5.35 17.13 3.49
#